data_14c3a49e8e60ee04c7b09d18b29c8fb1
#
_entry.id   14c3a49e8e60ee04c7b09d18b29c8fb1
#
_cell.length_a   1.000
_cell.length_b   1.000
_cell.length_c   1.000
_cell.angle_alpha   90.00
_cell.angle_beta   90.00
_cell.angle_gamma   90.00
#
_symmetry.space_group_name_H-M   'P 1'
#
loop_
_entity.id
_entity.type
_entity.pdbx_description
1 polymer ?
#
loop_
_entity_poly.entity_id
_entity_poly.type
_entity_poly.pdbx_seq_one_letter_code
_entity_poly.pdbx_strand_id
1 'polypeptide(L)'
;MISTETIKNVENLNKNLFRDFYTIPNLKFDVDKLRSELDKILKIKNFNSLGIKNFAAIPLNQIPGDKSSTEGHNVRGAYWTIPDETGKEAKRDKPINESRYTELVPEFKGTYFEEVFNILRKNFKLGRVRILLKEPRSTLSWHRDPEPRLHIPIITNKGCRMVIEDVSKHMPADGTVTI
;
A
#
# COMPACT_ATOMS: atom_id res chain seq x y z
N MET A 1 -22.08 8.63 -1.97
CA MET A 1 -22.07 8.52 -0.49
C MET A 1 -21.96 7.06 -0.14
N ILE A 2 -20.89 6.66 0.53
CA ILE A 2 -20.74 5.29 1.06
C ILE A 2 -21.62 5.24 2.31
N SER A 3 -22.53 4.28 2.39
CA SER A 3 -23.50 4.21 3.48
C SER A 3 -22.80 3.85 4.81
N THR A 4 -23.37 4.32 5.92
CA THR A 4 -22.91 3.99 7.29
C THR A 4 -22.92 2.46 7.54
N GLU A 5 -23.68 1.72 6.78
CA GLU A 5 -23.76 0.26 6.78
C GLU A 5 -22.49 -0.41 6.26
N THR A 6 -21.80 0.22 5.29
CA THR A 6 -20.50 -0.28 4.77
C THR A 6 -19.41 -0.16 5.83
N ILE A 7 -19.45 0.88 6.66
CA ILE A 7 -18.46 1.09 7.75
C ILE A 7 -18.68 0.07 8.87
N LYS A 8 -19.92 -0.20 9.27
CA LYS A 8 -20.25 -1.24 10.28
C LYS A 8 -19.89 -2.65 9.81
N ASN A 9 -20.00 -2.92 8.51
CA ASN A 9 -19.60 -4.20 7.94
C ASN A 9 -18.07 -4.41 7.98
N VAL A 10 -17.28 -3.36 7.91
CA VAL A 10 -15.80 -3.46 8.05
C VAL A 10 -15.42 -3.76 9.51
N GLU A 11 -16.10 -3.20 10.49
CA GLU A 11 -15.86 -3.49 11.91
C GLU A 11 -16.29 -4.90 12.34
N ASN A 12 -17.31 -5.46 11.69
CA ASN A 12 -17.84 -6.80 11.94
C ASN A 12 -17.29 -7.88 11.03
N LEU A 13 -16.33 -7.56 10.15
CA LEU A 13 -15.66 -8.54 9.31
C LEU A 13 -14.88 -9.52 10.20
N ASN A 14 -15.51 -10.67 10.42
CA ASN A 14 -14.94 -11.81 11.12
C ASN A 14 -13.55 -12.10 10.55
N LYS A 15 -12.55 -12.41 11.38
CA LYS A 15 -11.18 -12.78 10.99
C LYS A 15 -11.10 -13.80 9.83
N ASN A 16 -12.16 -14.55 9.60
CA ASN A 16 -12.29 -15.51 8.50
C ASN A 16 -12.65 -14.89 7.13
N LEU A 17 -13.07 -13.62 7.05
CA LEU A 17 -13.39 -12.93 5.80
C LEU A 17 -12.18 -12.21 5.18
N PHE A 18 -11.13 -12.00 5.94
CA PHE A 18 -9.85 -11.46 5.43
C PHE A 18 -8.93 -12.55 4.84
N ARG A 19 -9.49 -13.71 4.54
CA ARG A 19 -8.74 -14.72 3.81
C ARG A 19 -8.61 -14.28 2.36
N ASP A 20 -7.40 -13.95 1.97
CA ASP A 20 -6.94 -14.02 0.60
C ASP A 20 -7.62 -13.06 -0.39
N PHE A 21 -7.19 -11.80 -0.42
CA PHE A 21 -7.56 -10.86 -1.47
C PHE A 21 -9.04 -10.44 -1.46
N TYR A 22 -9.54 -10.04 -0.32
CA TYR A 22 -10.89 -9.50 -0.23
C TYR A 22 -11.00 -8.17 -0.97
N THR A 23 -11.88 -8.11 -1.97
CA THR A 23 -12.20 -6.87 -2.68
C THR A 23 -13.27 -6.11 -1.90
N ILE A 24 -12.99 -4.85 -1.55
CA ILE A 24 -13.90 -4.02 -0.77
C ILE A 24 -15.09 -3.61 -1.64
N PRO A 25 -16.33 -4.01 -1.27
CA PRO A 25 -17.51 -3.69 -2.05
C PRO A 25 -17.74 -2.17 -2.14
N ASN A 26 -18.22 -1.70 -3.27
CA ASN A 26 -18.62 -0.30 -3.51
C ASN A 26 -17.49 0.73 -3.32
N LEU A 27 -16.23 0.29 -3.22
CA LEU A 27 -15.07 1.17 -3.19
C LEU A 27 -14.25 0.96 -4.45
N LYS A 28 -14.39 1.90 -5.37
CA LYS A 28 -13.72 1.87 -6.66
C LYS A 28 -13.25 3.26 -7.05
N PHE A 29 -12.04 3.34 -7.59
CA PHE A 29 -11.42 4.59 -8.03
C PHE A 29 -11.22 4.63 -9.55
N ASP A 30 -11.11 5.81 -10.09
CA ASP A 30 -10.80 6.03 -11.50
C ASP A 30 -9.30 5.78 -11.75
N VAL A 31 -8.98 4.62 -12.31
CA VAL A 31 -7.59 4.22 -12.55
C VAL A 31 -6.91 5.04 -13.63
N ASP A 32 -7.65 5.59 -14.59
CA ASP A 32 -7.06 6.42 -15.64
C ASP A 32 -6.69 7.80 -15.10
N LYS A 33 -7.47 8.35 -14.16
CA LYS A 33 -7.05 9.52 -13.40
C LYS A 33 -5.82 9.23 -12.55
N LEU A 34 -5.76 8.08 -11.87
CA LEU A 34 -4.56 7.70 -11.09
C LEU A 34 -3.31 7.60 -11.97
N ARG A 35 -3.41 7.04 -13.19
CA ARG A 35 -2.31 6.98 -14.16
C ARG A 35 -1.87 8.37 -14.60
N SER A 36 -2.83 9.21 -14.99
CA SER A 36 -2.55 10.58 -15.41
C SER A 36 -1.85 11.40 -14.32
N GLU A 37 -2.30 11.28 -13.07
CA GLU A 37 -1.66 11.95 -11.94
C GLU A 37 -0.29 11.36 -11.61
N LEU A 38 -0.12 10.03 -11.73
CA LEU A 38 1.18 9.40 -11.56
C LEU A 38 2.21 9.95 -12.57
N ASP A 39 1.82 10.09 -13.83
CA ASP A 39 2.68 10.66 -14.87
C ASP A 39 3.09 12.12 -14.55
N LYS A 40 2.21 12.91 -13.94
CA LYS A 40 2.53 14.28 -13.49
C LYS A 40 3.50 14.24 -12.30
N ILE A 41 3.25 13.39 -11.31
CA ILE A 41 4.12 13.25 -10.14
C ILE A 41 5.52 12.80 -10.55
N LEU A 42 5.65 11.88 -11.49
CA LEU A 42 6.96 11.38 -11.95
C LEU A 42 7.80 12.43 -12.69
N LYS A 43 7.22 13.57 -13.11
CA LYS A 43 7.99 14.71 -13.63
C LYS A 43 8.71 15.53 -12.55
N ILE A 44 8.26 15.44 -11.31
CA ILE A 44 8.77 16.25 -10.19
C ILE A 44 9.32 15.40 -9.04
N LYS A 45 9.05 14.11 -9.01
CA LYS A 45 9.44 13.20 -7.93
C LYS A 45 9.83 11.83 -8.47
N ASN A 46 10.90 11.27 -7.95
CA ASN A 46 11.37 9.96 -8.34
C ASN A 46 10.97 8.90 -7.31
N PHE A 47 10.90 7.65 -7.74
CA PHE A 47 10.81 6.53 -6.83
C PHE A 47 12.11 6.39 -6.00
N ASN A 48 11.96 6.32 -4.68
CA ASN A 48 13.07 6.11 -3.77
C ASN A 48 13.30 4.59 -3.57
N SER A 49 14.54 4.15 -3.70
CA SER A 49 14.90 2.77 -3.38
C SER A 49 14.63 2.47 -1.91
N LEU A 50 14.06 1.31 -1.65
CA LEU A 50 13.82 0.81 -0.29
C LEU A 50 14.96 -0.09 0.23
N GLY A 51 16.12 -0.07 -0.44
CA GLY A 51 17.24 -0.96 -0.11
C GLY A 51 16.99 -2.42 -0.51
N ILE A 52 15.96 -2.67 -1.32
CA ILE A 52 15.62 -3.97 -1.91
C ILE A 52 15.72 -3.82 -3.42
N LYS A 53 16.41 -4.75 -4.06
CA LYS A 53 16.57 -4.74 -5.52
C LYS A 53 15.20 -4.78 -6.21
N ASN A 54 15.02 -3.94 -7.22
CA ASN A 54 13.84 -3.88 -8.06
C ASN A 54 12.53 -3.55 -7.30
N PHE A 55 12.65 -2.83 -6.18
CA PHE A 55 11.51 -2.37 -5.40
C PHE A 55 11.75 -0.95 -4.88
N ALA A 56 10.84 -0.04 -5.20
CA ALA A 56 10.96 1.36 -4.84
C ALA A 56 9.59 1.95 -4.47
N ALA A 57 9.57 3.11 -3.83
CA ALA A 57 8.35 3.76 -3.39
C ALA A 57 8.41 5.28 -3.49
N ILE A 58 7.23 5.89 -3.65
CA ILE A 58 6.99 7.31 -3.39
C ILE A 58 6.01 7.39 -2.22
N PRO A 59 6.41 7.93 -1.05
CA PRO A 59 5.50 8.19 0.06
C PRO A 59 4.44 9.22 -0.33
N LEU A 60 3.19 8.94 0.00
CA LEU A 60 2.06 9.83 -0.27
C LEU A 60 1.70 10.64 0.98
N ASN A 61 1.95 10.11 2.17
CA ASN A 61 1.76 10.80 3.43
C ASN A 61 3.02 10.75 4.31
N GLN A 62 3.03 11.62 5.31
CA GLN A 62 4.16 11.88 6.19
C GLN A 62 3.72 12.14 7.63
N ILE A 63 4.68 12.14 8.54
CA ILE A 63 4.48 12.64 9.90
C ILE A 63 4.56 14.17 9.84
N PRO A 64 3.59 14.92 10.39
CA PRO A 64 3.62 16.38 10.39
C PRO A 64 4.94 16.93 10.94
N GLY A 65 5.57 17.83 10.17
CA GLY A 65 6.83 18.46 10.54
C GLY A 65 8.08 17.60 10.48
N ASP A 66 7.96 16.30 10.14
CA ASP A 66 9.09 15.38 10.05
C ASP A 66 9.35 14.92 8.61
N LYS A 67 10.23 15.62 7.91
CA LYS A 67 10.62 15.27 6.53
C LYS A 67 11.30 13.90 6.43
N SER A 68 12.02 13.46 7.47
CA SER A 68 12.69 12.16 7.47
C SER A 68 11.72 10.99 7.45
N SER A 69 10.45 11.22 7.80
CA SER A 69 9.39 10.21 7.76
C SER A 69 9.10 9.68 6.35
N THR A 70 9.55 10.39 5.32
CA THR A 70 9.38 10.02 3.90
C THR A 70 10.62 9.37 3.29
N GLU A 71 11.61 8.97 4.10
CA GLU A 71 12.90 8.47 3.65
C GLU A 71 13.28 7.11 4.26
N GLY A 72 14.11 6.37 3.54
CA GLY A 72 14.80 5.18 4.02
C GLY A 72 13.92 4.17 4.74
N HIS A 73 14.33 3.81 5.96
CA HIS A 73 13.62 2.86 6.81
C HIS A 73 12.17 3.28 7.10
N ASN A 74 11.90 4.57 7.26
CA ASN A 74 10.56 5.08 7.55
C ASN A 74 9.57 4.82 6.40
N VAL A 75 10.06 4.63 5.18
CA VAL A 75 9.23 4.25 4.04
C VAL A 75 9.03 2.74 3.98
N ARG A 76 10.05 1.94 4.25
CA ARG A 76 9.98 0.47 4.21
C ARG A 76 9.19 -0.11 5.38
N GLY A 77 9.59 0.19 6.62
CA GLY A 77 8.99 -0.30 7.85
C GLY A 77 9.39 -1.73 8.23
N ALA A 78 8.84 -2.21 9.33
CA ALA A 78 9.12 -3.55 9.85
C ALA A 78 8.37 -4.63 9.07
N TYR A 79 8.99 -5.79 8.98
CA TYR A 79 8.40 -7.01 8.42
C TYR A 79 9.10 -8.24 9.03
N TRP A 80 8.53 -9.44 8.84
CA TRP A 80 9.10 -10.69 9.32
C TRP A 80 9.45 -11.62 8.17
N THR A 81 10.58 -12.26 8.27
CA THR A 81 11.02 -13.29 7.33
C THR A 81 11.51 -14.51 8.09
N ILE A 82 11.51 -15.66 7.44
CA ILE A 82 12.19 -16.86 7.91
C ILE A 82 13.54 -16.94 7.17
N PRO A 83 14.68 -16.74 7.87
CA PRO A 83 16.00 -16.99 7.27
C PRO A 83 16.18 -18.46 6.93
N ASP A 84 16.80 -18.74 5.79
CA ASP A 84 16.97 -20.11 5.28
C ASP A 84 17.74 -21.03 6.26
N GLU A 85 18.68 -20.45 7.04
CA GLU A 85 19.56 -21.23 7.92
C GLU A 85 18.90 -21.61 9.25
N THR A 86 17.87 -20.88 9.69
CA THR A 86 17.35 -21.06 11.06
C THR A 86 15.97 -21.70 11.12
N GLY A 87 15.19 -21.62 10.05
CA GLY A 87 13.78 -22.00 10.03
C GLY A 87 12.87 -21.23 11.01
N LYS A 88 13.40 -20.20 11.68
CA LYS A 88 12.66 -19.38 12.65
C LYS A 88 12.34 -18.02 12.09
N GLU A 89 11.13 -17.51 12.38
CA GLU A 89 10.76 -16.16 12.00
C GLU A 89 11.61 -15.12 12.73
N ALA A 90 12.17 -14.18 11.97
CA ALA A 90 12.94 -13.06 12.47
C ALA A 90 12.34 -11.73 12.00
N LYS A 91 12.17 -10.79 12.93
CA LYS A 91 11.75 -9.44 12.60
C LYS A 91 12.90 -8.67 11.95
N ARG A 92 12.60 -8.05 10.81
CA ARG A 92 13.49 -7.15 10.09
C ARG A 92 13.04 -5.72 10.31
N ASP A 93 14.01 -4.84 10.49
CA ASP A 93 13.82 -3.42 10.75
C ASP A 93 13.06 -3.08 12.04
N LYS A 94 12.98 -1.80 12.34
CA LYS A 94 12.33 -1.28 13.54
C LYS A 94 10.84 -1.06 13.30
N PRO A 95 9.98 -1.29 14.28
CA PRO A 95 8.58 -0.90 14.22
C PRO A 95 8.43 0.61 13.96
N ILE A 96 7.43 0.95 13.20
CA ILE A 96 7.04 2.34 12.92
C ILE A 96 5.66 2.56 13.51
N ASN A 97 5.45 3.70 14.14
CA ASN A 97 4.12 4.09 14.57
C ASN A 97 3.34 4.64 13.38
N GLU A 98 2.60 3.77 12.71
CA GLU A 98 1.80 4.07 11.52
C GLU A 98 0.78 5.19 11.77
N SER A 99 0.22 5.32 12.99
CA SER A 99 -0.81 6.31 13.31
C SER A 99 -0.33 7.76 13.27
N ARG A 100 0.98 7.99 13.23
CA ARG A 100 1.58 9.33 13.12
C ARG A 100 1.57 9.89 11.70
N TYR A 101 1.35 9.08 10.68
CA TYR A 101 1.37 9.48 9.27
C TYR A 101 0.05 10.10 8.83
N THR A 102 -0.22 11.31 9.30
CA THR A 102 -1.52 11.96 9.16
C THR A 102 -1.57 13.08 8.12
N GLU A 103 -0.43 13.55 7.64
CA GLU A 103 -0.33 14.65 6.68
C GLU A 103 0.00 14.14 5.27
N LEU A 104 -0.71 14.67 4.28
CA LEU A 104 -0.39 14.42 2.88
C LEU A 104 0.91 15.15 2.50
N VAL A 105 1.79 14.48 1.78
CA VAL A 105 2.99 15.10 1.21
C VAL A 105 2.57 16.22 0.24
N PRO A 106 3.19 17.42 0.30
CA PRO A 106 2.73 18.61 -0.42
C PRO A 106 2.50 18.42 -1.91
N GLU A 107 3.33 17.62 -2.59
CA GLU A 107 3.25 17.37 -4.03
C GLU A 107 1.97 16.65 -4.47
N PHE A 108 1.26 16.02 -3.54
CA PHE A 108 -0.01 15.34 -3.82
C PHE A 108 -1.24 16.20 -3.56
N LYS A 109 -1.08 17.41 -2.97
CA LYS A 109 -2.19 18.34 -2.74
C LYS A 109 -2.79 18.84 -4.07
N GLY A 110 -4.11 18.86 -4.17
CA GLY A 110 -4.84 19.22 -5.39
C GLY A 110 -4.85 18.15 -6.48
N THR A 111 -4.31 16.96 -6.23
CA THR A 111 -4.31 15.83 -7.18
C THR A 111 -5.42 14.84 -6.89
N TYR A 112 -5.68 13.95 -7.84
CA TYR A 112 -6.61 12.84 -7.59
C TYR A 112 -6.13 11.86 -6.52
N PHE A 113 -4.82 11.79 -6.25
CA PHE A 113 -4.29 11.04 -5.10
C PHE A 113 -4.78 11.60 -3.76
N GLU A 114 -4.94 12.93 -3.64
CA GLU A 114 -5.53 13.53 -2.44
C GLU A 114 -6.99 13.12 -2.26
N GLU A 115 -7.78 13.13 -3.33
CA GLU A 115 -9.18 12.66 -3.27
C GLU A 115 -9.26 11.21 -2.78
N VAL A 116 -8.45 10.31 -3.38
CA VAL A 116 -8.37 8.90 -2.98
C VAL A 116 -7.94 8.77 -1.52
N PHE A 117 -6.90 9.47 -1.10
CA PHE A 117 -6.42 9.48 0.28
C PHE A 117 -7.52 9.91 1.26
N ASN A 118 -8.25 10.99 0.93
CA ASN A 118 -9.31 11.51 1.77
C ASN A 118 -10.53 10.57 1.85
N ILE A 119 -10.86 9.86 0.78
CA ILE A 119 -11.91 8.84 0.79
C ILE A 119 -11.46 7.64 1.66
N LEU A 120 -10.22 7.17 1.48
CA LEU A 120 -9.71 6.05 2.25
C LEU A 120 -9.64 6.37 3.75
N ARG A 121 -9.12 7.54 4.14
CA ARG A 121 -9.02 7.92 5.56
C ARG A 121 -10.36 8.15 6.27
N LYS A 122 -11.44 8.39 5.53
CA LYS A 122 -12.80 8.44 6.09
C LYS A 122 -13.34 7.04 6.44
N ASN A 123 -12.84 6.02 5.76
CA ASN A 123 -13.33 4.65 5.88
C ASN A 123 -12.39 3.75 6.68
N PHE A 124 -11.09 4.09 6.74
CA PHE A 124 -10.06 3.27 7.36
C PHE A 124 -9.15 4.11 8.24
N LYS A 125 -8.61 3.50 9.28
CA LYS A 125 -7.50 4.07 10.05
C LYS A 125 -6.22 3.84 9.26
N LEU A 126 -5.87 4.80 8.41
CA LEU A 126 -4.69 4.70 7.58
C LEU A 126 -3.40 4.88 8.37
N GLY A 127 -2.41 4.09 8.03
CA GLY A 127 -1.01 4.33 8.33
C GLY A 127 -0.28 4.98 7.15
N ARG A 128 0.91 4.44 6.81
CA ARG A 128 1.67 4.92 5.65
C ARG A 128 1.00 4.54 4.35
N VAL A 129 0.82 5.54 3.49
CA VAL A 129 0.32 5.37 2.13
C VAL A 129 1.45 5.63 1.15
N ARG A 130 1.66 4.73 0.20
CA ARG A 130 2.80 4.75 -0.73
C ARG A 130 2.36 4.34 -2.13
N ILE A 131 2.96 4.95 -3.14
CA ILE A 131 2.96 4.40 -4.48
C ILE A 131 4.18 3.48 -4.57
N LEU A 132 3.96 2.20 -4.85
CA LEU A 132 5.00 1.19 -4.90
C LEU A 132 5.30 0.83 -6.36
N LEU A 133 6.59 0.78 -6.69
CA LEU A 133 7.08 0.27 -7.97
C LEU A 133 7.73 -1.08 -7.75
N LYS A 134 7.25 -2.07 -8.47
CA LYS A 134 7.86 -3.38 -8.56
C LYS A 134 8.32 -3.63 -10.00
N GLU A 135 9.62 -3.83 -10.17
CA GLU A 135 10.21 -4.05 -11.48
C GLU A 135 9.79 -5.40 -12.08
N PRO A 136 9.69 -5.49 -13.42
CA PRO A 136 9.42 -6.76 -14.10
C PRO A 136 10.43 -7.85 -13.76
N ARG A 137 9.98 -9.10 -13.86
CA ARG A 137 10.81 -10.31 -13.65
C ARG A 137 11.51 -10.32 -12.28
N SER A 138 10.83 -9.81 -11.27
CA SER A 138 11.37 -9.76 -9.92
C SER A 138 10.28 -10.13 -8.90
N THR A 139 10.70 -10.69 -7.78
CA THR A 139 9.83 -11.01 -6.66
C THR A 139 10.42 -10.50 -5.37
N LEU A 140 9.59 -10.27 -4.37
CA LEU A 140 10.01 -10.12 -2.98
C LEU A 140 10.16 -11.51 -2.37
N SER A 141 11.05 -11.63 -1.37
CA SER A 141 11.11 -12.83 -0.54
C SER A 141 9.81 -13.02 0.23
N TRP A 142 9.55 -14.24 0.66
CA TRP A 142 8.47 -14.52 1.58
C TRP A 142 8.65 -13.71 2.86
N HIS A 143 7.61 -13.01 3.26
CA HIS A 143 7.60 -12.19 4.46
C HIS A 143 6.17 -12.00 4.97
N ARG A 144 6.07 -11.60 6.22
CA ARG A 144 4.82 -11.18 6.85
C ARG A 144 4.91 -9.72 7.24
N ASP A 145 3.92 -8.94 6.84
CA ASP A 145 3.73 -7.57 7.29
C ASP A 145 2.98 -7.53 8.65
N PRO A 146 3.23 -6.51 9.48
CA PRO A 146 2.55 -6.39 10.77
C PRO A 146 1.08 -5.98 10.67
N GLU A 147 0.73 -5.22 9.62
CA GLU A 147 -0.61 -4.67 9.41
C GLU A 147 -1.20 -5.14 8.07
N PRO A 148 -2.54 -5.21 7.97
CA PRO A 148 -3.22 -5.42 6.70
C PRO A 148 -2.85 -4.34 5.68
N ARG A 149 -2.85 -4.69 4.41
CA ARG A 149 -2.49 -3.79 3.30
C ARG A 149 -3.67 -3.59 2.36
N LEU A 150 -4.01 -2.32 2.10
CA LEU A 150 -4.92 -1.96 1.01
C LEU A 150 -4.12 -1.78 -0.28
N HIS A 151 -4.56 -2.45 -1.33
CA HIS A 151 -3.95 -2.39 -2.66
C HIS A 151 -4.90 -1.80 -3.69
N ILE A 152 -4.40 -0.83 -4.46
CA ILE A 152 -5.08 -0.23 -5.62
C ILE A 152 -4.09 -0.29 -6.77
N PRO A 153 -4.12 -1.31 -7.62
CA PRO A 153 -3.22 -1.40 -8.76
C PRO A 153 -3.48 -0.27 -9.76
N ILE A 154 -2.43 0.48 -10.11
CA ILE A 154 -2.50 1.58 -11.08
C ILE A 154 -2.05 1.09 -12.46
N ILE A 155 -0.93 0.37 -12.50
CA ILE A 155 -0.36 -0.23 -13.70
C ILE A 155 0.00 -1.68 -13.36
N THR A 156 -0.49 -2.63 -14.14
CA THR A 156 -0.23 -4.05 -13.94
C THR A 156 -0.42 -4.84 -15.24
N ASN A 157 -0.07 -6.11 -15.22
CA ASN A 157 -0.32 -7.06 -16.31
C ASN A 157 -0.63 -8.45 -15.73
N LYS A 158 -1.10 -9.37 -16.55
CA LYS A 158 -1.52 -10.72 -16.13
C LYS A 158 -0.39 -11.55 -15.45
N GLY A 159 0.87 -11.20 -15.70
CA GLY A 159 2.04 -11.80 -15.06
C GLY A 159 2.36 -11.24 -13.69
N CYS A 160 1.81 -10.07 -13.33
CA CYS A 160 1.93 -9.51 -11.99
C CYS A 160 0.98 -10.24 -11.03
N ARG A 161 1.53 -11.03 -10.16
CA ARG A 161 0.74 -11.82 -9.21
C ARG A 161 1.22 -11.56 -7.80
N MET A 162 0.29 -11.47 -6.86
CA MET A 162 0.57 -11.57 -5.45
C MET A 162 0.30 -12.99 -4.99
N VAL A 163 1.14 -13.49 -4.11
CA VAL A 163 0.97 -14.82 -3.52
C VAL A 163 0.86 -14.64 -2.01
N ILE A 164 -0.22 -15.13 -1.45
CA ILE A 164 -0.44 -15.18 0.00
C ILE A 164 -0.72 -16.63 0.34
N GLU A 165 0.10 -17.20 1.23
CA GLU A 165 0.10 -18.64 1.51
C GLU A 165 0.18 -19.43 0.18
N ASP A 166 -0.81 -20.26 -0.12
CA ASP A 166 -0.85 -21.08 -1.34
C ASP A 166 -1.70 -20.47 -2.47
N VAL A 167 -2.22 -19.26 -2.28
CA VAL A 167 -3.09 -18.59 -3.24
C VAL A 167 -2.33 -17.55 -4.06
N SER A 168 -2.31 -17.73 -5.37
CA SER A 168 -1.72 -16.78 -6.33
C SER A 168 -2.82 -16.04 -7.08
N LYS A 169 -2.87 -14.72 -6.95
CA LYS A 169 -3.90 -13.88 -7.58
C LYS A 169 -3.31 -12.73 -8.36
N HIS A 170 -3.87 -12.45 -9.52
CA HIS A 170 -3.68 -11.20 -10.24
C HIS A 170 -4.71 -10.17 -9.74
N MET A 171 -4.24 -9.00 -9.35
CA MET A 171 -5.09 -7.86 -9.02
C MET A 171 -5.12 -6.92 -10.24
N PRO A 172 -6.26 -6.75 -10.93
CA PRO A 172 -6.33 -5.92 -12.12
C PRO A 172 -6.24 -4.42 -11.78
N ALA A 173 -5.71 -3.64 -12.72
CA ALA A 173 -5.71 -2.18 -12.62
C ALA A 173 -7.05 -1.64 -13.14
N ASP A 174 -8.11 -1.88 -12.41
CA ASP A 174 -9.49 -1.50 -12.73
C ASP A 174 -10.13 -0.57 -11.69
N GLY A 175 -9.31 -0.10 -10.72
CA GLY A 175 -9.70 0.80 -9.65
C GLY A 175 -10.29 0.14 -8.42
N THR A 176 -10.45 -1.18 -8.40
CA THR A 176 -10.91 -1.89 -7.19
C THR A 176 -9.87 -1.84 -6.08
N VAL A 177 -10.37 -1.84 -4.82
CA VAL A 177 -9.54 -1.88 -3.63
C VAL A 177 -9.55 -3.30 -3.07
N THR A 178 -8.37 -3.88 -2.90
CA THR A 178 -8.19 -5.23 -2.35
C THR A 178 -7.39 -5.14 -1.03
N ILE A 179 -7.77 -5.90 -0.01
CA ILE A 179 -7.08 -6.04 1.27
C ILE A 179 -6.57 -7.47 1.42
#